data_af417def004ab3188f8a261020379b4d
#
_entry.id   af417def004ab3188f8a261020379b4d
#
_cell.length_a   1.000
_cell.length_b   1.000
_cell.length_c   1.000
_cell.angle_alpha   90.00
_cell.angle_beta   90.00
_cell.angle_gamma   90.00
#
_symmetry.space_group_name_H-M   'P 1'
#
loop_
_entity.id
_entity.type
_entity.pdbx_description
1 polymer ?
#
loop_
_entity_poly.entity_id
_entity_poly.type
_entity_poly.pdbx_seq_one_letter_code
_entity_poly.pdbx_strand_id
1 'polypeptide(L)'
;LEEHFPHSMAKAVVREAARKELVHEELHTKVEYIVAHGISSTLDGKKIIIGSYHFVFEDEQAQIPEGRQELFDQLPEEYSRLYMAIDGKLAAVICIEDPLREEAPEVIRQLKSLGIHKVVMMTGDSDRIAGAIAGTVGVDEYYSEVLPEDKARFVEQEKQAGHKVIMIGDGINDSPALSAADVGIAISEGAQIAREIADVTIGADNLYEVATLKELSNSLMARIHKNYRMIVGINTGLIILGVAGIIPPTTSALLHNTSTLWISTKSMKNLLDKEEV
;
A
#
# COMPACT_ATOMS: atom_id res chain seq x y z
N LEU A 1 4.11 12.12 25.12
CA LEU A 1 4.40 10.70 24.87
C LEU A 1 4.35 10.39 23.37
N GLU A 2 3.26 10.67 22.68
CA GLU A 2 3.08 10.38 21.26
C GLU A 2 4.01 11.14 20.32
N GLU A 3 4.53 12.30 20.69
CA GLU A 3 5.47 13.07 19.89
C GLU A 3 6.83 12.39 19.66
N HIS A 4 7.21 11.50 20.57
CA HIS A 4 8.49 10.81 20.51
C HIS A 4 8.47 9.55 19.64
N PHE A 5 7.28 9.10 19.21
CA PHE A 5 7.09 7.87 18.44
C PHE A 5 6.19 8.11 17.22
N PRO A 6 6.78 8.48 16.08
CA PRO A 6 6.03 8.90 14.89
C PRO A 6 5.42 7.71 14.13
N HIS A 7 4.33 7.14 14.64
CA HIS A 7 3.46 6.27 13.88
C HIS A 7 2.18 7.01 13.44
N SER A 8 1.38 6.42 12.58
CA SER A 8 0.22 7.08 11.96
C SER A 8 -0.77 7.65 12.98
N MET A 9 -1.13 6.87 13.99
CA MET A 9 -2.06 7.32 15.06
C MET A 9 -1.45 8.43 15.91
N ALA A 10 -0.16 8.35 16.29
CA ALA A 10 0.53 9.40 17.02
C ALA A 10 0.53 10.73 16.26
N LYS A 11 0.82 10.68 14.96
CA LYS A 11 0.77 11.88 14.10
C LYS A 11 -0.63 12.50 14.06
N ALA A 12 -1.70 11.71 14.05
CA ALA A 12 -3.07 12.21 14.09
C ALA A 12 -3.37 12.92 15.40
N VAL A 13 -2.97 12.34 16.55
CA VAL A 13 -3.15 12.93 17.88
C VAL A 13 -2.40 14.25 17.99
N VAL A 14 -1.12 14.28 17.61
CA VAL A 14 -0.28 15.50 17.66
C VAL A 14 -0.82 16.59 16.74
N ARG A 15 -1.27 16.25 15.53
CA ARG A 15 -1.88 17.21 14.60
C ARG A 15 -3.16 17.82 15.16
N GLU A 16 -4.02 17.03 15.78
CA GLU A 16 -5.25 17.51 16.40
C GLU A 16 -4.97 18.37 17.66
N ALA A 17 -3.97 18.01 18.45
CA ALA A 17 -3.53 18.82 19.58
C ALA A 17 -3.04 20.20 19.10
N ALA A 18 -2.23 20.24 18.03
CA ALA A 18 -1.78 21.49 17.41
C ALA A 18 -2.95 22.33 16.86
N ARG A 19 -3.94 21.68 16.21
CA ARG A 19 -5.14 22.36 15.71
C ARG A 19 -5.98 23.00 16.83
N LYS A 20 -5.99 22.38 18.01
CA LYS A 20 -6.67 22.89 19.20
C LYS A 20 -5.83 23.87 20.00
N GLU A 21 -4.66 24.26 19.49
CA GLU A 21 -3.71 25.16 20.17
C GLU A 21 -3.33 24.68 21.58
N LEU A 22 -3.30 23.38 21.80
CA LEU A 22 -2.89 22.81 23.08
C LEU A 22 -1.36 22.94 23.21
N VAL A 23 -0.93 23.89 24.03
CA VAL A 23 0.48 24.10 24.37
C VAL A 23 0.82 23.28 25.60
N HIS A 24 1.92 22.55 25.56
CA HIS A 24 2.43 21.81 26.72
C HIS A 24 3.92 22.12 26.90
N GLU A 25 4.39 22.01 28.13
CA GLU A 25 5.82 22.00 28.43
C GLU A 25 6.34 20.56 28.19
N GLU A 26 7.45 20.42 27.48
CA GLU A 26 8.09 19.12 27.30
C GLU A 26 8.53 18.56 28.66
N LEU A 27 7.85 17.55 29.12
CA LEU A 27 8.21 16.81 30.32
C LEU A 27 9.16 15.68 29.89
N HIS A 28 10.45 15.86 30.10
CA HIS A 28 11.48 14.85 29.85
C HIS A 28 11.35 13.68 30.82
N THR A 29 10.41 12.79 30.53
CA THR A 29 10.24 11.54 31.26
C THR A 29 10.80 10.37 30.47
N LYS A 30 11.29 9.35 31.19
CA LYS A 30 11.73 8.12 30.53
C LYS A 30 10.52 7.41 29.95
N VAL A 31 10.44 7.33 28.63
CA VAL A 31 9.37 6.64 27.91
C VAL A 31 9.85 5.24 27.56
N GLU A 32 9.09 4.22 27.91
CA GLU A 32 9.33 2.84 27.52
C GLU A 32 8.34 2.46 26.41
N TYR A 33 8.89 2.13 25.25
CA TYR A 33 8.11 1.63 24.12
C TYR A 33 7.96 0.11 24.21
N ILE A 34 6.72 -0.37 24.22
CA ILE A 34 6.40 -1.79 24.21
C ILE A 34 5.97 -2.13 22.80
N VAL A 35 6.85 -2.83 22.05
CA VAL A 35 6.67 -3.15 20.63
C VAL A 35 5.30 -3.79 20.38
N ALA A 36 4.56 -3.26 19.41
CA ALA A 36 3.23 -3.69 18.98
C ALA A 36 2.08 -3.49 20.00
N HIS A 37 2.34 -2.96 21.20
CA HIS A 37 1.32 -2.87 22.27
C HIS A 37 1.00 -1.43 22.67
N GLY A 38 2.01 -0.59 22.89
CA GLY A 38 1.79 0.78 23.33
C GLY A 38 3.02 1.43 23.98
N ILE A 39 2.77 2.48 24.72
CA ILE A 39 3.78 3.30 25.38
C ILE A 39 3.49 3.37 26.87
N SER A 40 4.52 3.21 27.69
CA SER A 40 4.46 3.38 29.13
C SER A 40 5.43 4.47 29.60
N SER A 41 5.02 5.27 30.55
CA SER A 41 5.87 6.30 31.20
C SER A 41 5.44 6.54 32.64
N THR A 42 6.32 7.20 33.41
CA THR A 42 6.00 7.65 34.75
C THR A 42 6.11 9.17 34.82
N LEU A 43 5.03 9.84 35.22
CA LEU A 43 4.95 11.28 35.38
C LEU A 43 4.45 11.60 36.79
N ASP A 44 5.19 12.39 37.54
CA ASP A 44 4.87 12.75 38.95
C ASP A 44 4.58 11.54 39.83
N GLY A 45 5.32 10.44 39.61
CA GLY A 45 5.15 9.20 40.35
C GLY A 45 3.96 8.33 39.93
N LYS A 46 3.16 8.76 38.93
CA LYS A 46 2.04 8.02 38.38
C LYS A 46 2.44 7.28 37.12
N LYS A 47 2.04 6.03 37.01
CA LYS A 47 2.23 5.25 35.78
C LYS A 47 1.18 5.68 34.73
N ILE A 48 1.64 6.12 33.58
CA ILE A 48 0.79 6.47 32.43
C ILE A 48 1.07 5.48 31.31
N ILE A 49 0.03 4.89 30.78
CA ILE A 49 0.09 3.99 29.63
C ILE A 49 -0.84 4.48 28.53
N ILE A 50 -0.41 4.33 27.28
CA ILE A 50 -1.21 4.61 26.10
C ILE A 50 -1.03 3.48 25.11
N GLY A 51 -2.10 2.91 24.57
CA GLY A 51 -1.99 1.82 23.62
C GLY A 51 -3.32 1.22 23.19
N SER A 52 -3.23 0.00 22.63
CA SER A 52 -4.37 -0.78 22.17
C SER A 52 -5.26 -1.23 23.34
N TYR A 53 -6.46 -1.74 23.02
CA TYR A 53 -7.38 -2.35 24.01
C TYR A 53 -6.67 -3.49 24.75
N HIS A 54 -6.05 -4.40 24.02
CA HIS A 54 -5.32 -5.54 24.58
C HIS A 54 -4.27 -5.09 25.60
N PHE A 55 -3.42 -4.13 25.22
CA PHE A 55 -2.37 -3.63 26.11
C PHE A 55 -2.93 -2.99 27.39
N VAL A 56 -3.92 -2.10 27.25
CA VAL A 56 -4.42 -1.34 28.42
C VAL A 56 -5.29 -2.19 29.34
N PHE A 57 -6.15 -3.06 28.79
CA PHE A 57 -7.13 -3.80 29.59
C PHE A 57 -6.75 -5.25 29.88
N GLU A 58 -6.01 -5.91 29.00
CA GLU A 58 -5.63 -7.32 29.20
C GLU A 58 -4.24 -7.46 29.83
N ASP A 59 -3.23 -6.76 29.29
CA ASP A 59 -1.87 -6.82 29.83
C ASP A 59 -1.73 -6.01 31.12
N GLU A 60 -2.15 -4.75 31.11
CA GLU A 60 -1.99 -3.80 32.21
C GLU A 60 -3.21 -3.73 33.14
N GLN A 61 -4.29 -4.47 32.85
CA GLN A 61 -5.47 -4.65 33.68
C GLN A 61 -6.11 -3.34 34.18
N ALA A 62 -6.08 -2.29 33.36
CA ALA A 62 -6.70 -1.03 33.69
C ALA A 62 -8.23 -1.17 33.81
N GLN A 63 -8.81 -0.41 34.73
CA GLN A 63 -10.24 -0.45 35.01
C GLN A 63 -10.94 0.81 34.48
N ILE A 64 -12.16 0.64 34.00
CA ILE A 64 -13.02 1.77 33.65
C ILE A 64 -13.55 2.37 35.01
N PRO A 65 -13.43 3.70 35.17
CA PRO A 65 -13.91 4.35 36.40
C PRO A 65 -15.41 4.12 36.65
N GLU A 66 -15.80 4.01 37.89
CA GLU A 66 -17.20 3.84 38.27
C GLU A 66 -18.10 4.92 37.65
N GLY A 67 -19.24 4.51 37.11
CA GLY A 67 -20.21 5.38 36.44
C GLY A 67 -19.80 5.85 35.02
N ARG A 68 -18.73 5.33 34.46
CA ARG A 68 -18.30 5.67 33.11
C ARG A 68 -18.49 4.54 32.09
N GLN A 69 -19.04 3.39 32.51
CA GLN A 69 -19.23 2.25 31.61
C GLN A 69 -20.16 2.57 30.43
N GLU A 70 -21.29 3.24 30.69
CA GLU A 70 -22.23 3.63 29.63
C GLU A 70 -21.55 4.53 28.55
N LEU A 71 -20.68 5.44 28.98
CA LEU A 71 -19.97 6.33 28.09
C LEU A 71 -18.95 5.56 27.24
N PHE A 72 -18.32 4.56 27.83
CA PHE A 72 -17.38 3.68 27.14
C PHE A 72 -18.09 2.81 26.10
N ASP A 73 -19.26 2.28 26.45
CA ASP A 73 -20.05 1.42 25.56
C ASP A 73 -20.67 2.20 24.37
N GLN A 74 -20.85 3.52 24.53
CA GLN A 74 -21.36 4.42 23.47
C GLN A 74 -20.28 4.97 22.55
N LEU A 75 -19.02 4.59 22.74
CA LEU A 75 -17.96 5.04 21.83
C LEU A 75 -18.21 4.56 20.39
N PRO A 76 -18.00 5.43 19.38
CA PRO A 76 -18.21 5.07 17.99
C PRO A 76 -17.37 3.86 17.60
N GLU A 77 -18.01 2.84 17.08
CA GLU A 77 -17.34 1.57 16.74
C GLU A 77 -16.49 1.64 15.46
N GLU A 78 -16.77 2.60 14.60
CA GLU A 78 -16.11 2.82 13.33
C GLU A 78 -14.71 3.45 13.45
N TYR A 79 -14.37 4.02 14.63
CA TYR A 79 -13.07 4.66 14.84
C TYR A 79 -12.04 3.72 15.44
N SER A 80 -10.79 3.88 14.99
CA SER A 80 -9.64 3.32 15.69
C SER A 80 -9.51 3.99 17.07
N ARG A 81 -9.28 3.21 18.12
CA ARG A 81 -9.28 3.71 19.49
C ARG A 81 -7.92 3.55 20.14
N LEU A 82 -7.42 4.64 20.69
CA LEU A 82 -6.22 4.66 21.52
C LEU A 82 -6.65 4.91 22.97
N TYR A 83 -6.30 4.00 23.86
CA TYR A 83 -6.70 4.04 25.26
C TYR A 83 -5.55 4.59 26.12
N MET A 84 -5.87 5.52 27.02
CA MET A 84 -4.92 6.05 27.99
C MET A 84 -5.38 5.74 29.40
N ALA A 85 -4.51 5.13 30.20
CA ALA A 85 -4.76 4.90 31.62
C ALA A 85 -3.69 5.53 32.50
N ILE A 86 -4.09 5.96 33.68
CA ILE A 86 -3.25 6.54 34.71
C ILE A 86 -3.46 5.74 36.00
N ASP A 87 -2.37 5.19 36.56
CA ASP A 87 -2.39 4.34 37.76
C ASP A 87 -3.47 3.25 37.71
N GLY A 88 -3.56 2.55 36.56
CA GLY A 88 -4.48 1.45 36.36
C GLY A 88 -5.95 1.85 36.17
N LYS A 89 -6.26 3.14 35.98
CA LYS A 89 -7.62 3.62 35.68
C LYS A 89 -7.65 4.27 34.31
N LEU A 90 -8.63 3.90 33.48
CA LEU A 90 -8.87 4.54 32.19
C LEU A 90 -9.12 6.04 32.40
N ALA A 91 -8.28 6.87 31.81
CA ALA A 91 -8.35 8.32 31.91
C ALA A 91 -8.98 8.96 30.67
N ALA A 92 -8.67 8.41 29.48
CA ALA A 92 -9.20 8.91 28.21
C ALA A 92 -9.25 7.80 27.16
N VAL A 93 -10.14 7.96 26.20
CA VAL A 93 -10.14 7.22 24.92
C VAL A 93 -10.06 8.24 23.79
N ILE A 94 -9.07 8.09 22.96
CA ILE A 94 -8.89 8.94 21.79
C ILE A 94 -9.42 8.14 20.60
N CYS A 95 -10.52 8.61 20.03
CA CYS A 95 -11.09 8.04 18.82
C CYS A 95 -10.45 8.71 17.62
N ILE A 96 -9.83 7.92 16.76
CA ILE A 96 -9.11 8.38 15.56
C ILE A 96 -9.92 7.92 14.37
N GLU A 97 -10.39 8.88 13.60
CA GLU A 97 -11.00 8.62 12.31
C GLU A 97 -9.89 8.38 11.29
N ASP A 98 -9.89 7.22 10.68
CA ASP A 98 -9.05 6.90 9.53
C ASP A 98 -9.98 6.67 8.33
N PRO A 99 -10.37 7.76 7.65
CA PRO A 99 -11.36 7.66 6.59
C PRO A 99 -10.79 6.87 5.43
N LEU A 100 -11.61 5.94 4.92
CA LEU A 100 -11.31 5.27 3.67
C LEU A 100 -11.12 6.32 2.57
N ARG A 101 -10.11 6.15 1.73
CA ARG A 101 -9.90 7.00 0.56
C ARG A 101 -11.08 6.86 -0.40
N GLU A 102 -11.67 7.99 -0.78
CA GLU A 102 -12.86 8.01 -1.63
C GLU A 102 -12.63 7.33 -2.98
N GLU A 103 -11.41 7.41 -3.50
CA GLU A 103 -11.02 6.82 -4.77
C GLU A 103 -10.79 5.29 -4.70
N ALA A 104 -10.61 4.70 -3.51
CA ALA A 104 -10.21 3.29 -3.37
C ALA A 104 -11.17 2.30 -4.07
N PRO A 105 -12.50 2.38 -3.95
CA PRO A 105 -13.40 1.48 -4.63
C PRO A 105 -13.31 1.55 -6.16
N GLU A 106 -13.12 2.77 -6.68
CA GLU A 106 -12.97 2.98 -8.13
C GLU A 106 -11.67 2.40 -8.65
N VAL A 107 -10.56 2.65 -7.95
CA VAL A 107 -9.25 2.11 -8.32
C VAL A 107 -9.26 0.58 -8.32
N ILE A 108 -9.85 -0.06 -7.32
CA ILE A 108 -9.98 -1.53 -7.29
C ILE A 108 -10.77 -2.05 -8.51
N ARG A 109 -11.86 -1.37 -8.87
CA ARG A 109 -12.67 -1.73 -10.03
C ARG A 109 -11.88 -1.58 -11.34
N GLN A 110 -11.11 -0.50 -11.48
CA GLN A 110 -10.24 -0.28 -12.63
C GLN A 110 -9.13 -1.35 -12.72
N LEU A 111 -8.46 -1.68 -11.61
CA LEU A 111 -7.44 -2.73 -11.58
C LEU A 111 -8.00 -4.08 -12.05
N LYS A 112 -9.19 -4.45 -11.59
CA LYS A 112 -9.89 -5.67 -12.05
C LYS A 112 -10.19 -5.61 -13.55
N SER A 113 -10.65 -4.49 -14.07
CA SER A 113 -10.89 -4.30 -15.52
C SER A 113 -9.61 -4.39 -16.35
N LEU A 114 -8.48 -4.01 -15.79
CA LEU A 114 -7.14 -4.05 -16.39
C LEU A 114 -6.47 -5.43 -16.29
N GLY A 115 -7.18 -6.45 -15.77
CA GLY A 115 -6.72 -7.84 -15.75
C GLY A 115 -6.08 -8.29 -14.43
N ILE A 116 -6.30 -7.59 -13.34
CA ILE A 116 -6.02 -8.12 -11.99
C ILE A 116 -7.16 -9.07 -11.62
N HIS A 117 -6.86 -10.35 -11.45
CA HIS A 117 -7.86 -11.39 -11.25
C HIS A 117 -8.36 -11.47 -9.80
N LYS A 118 -7.51 -11.13 -8.84
CA LYS A 118 -7.79 -11.23 -7.41
C LYS A 118 -7.14 -10.05 -6.69
N VAL A 119 -7.90 -9.35 -5.88
CA VAL A 119 -7.43 -8.28 -5.00
C VAL A 119 -7.65 -8.69 -3.56
N VAL A 120 -6.59 -8.68 -2.78
CA VAL A 120 -6.58 -9.09 -1.38
C VAL A 120 -6.17 -7.92 -0.50
N MET A 121 -6.90 -7.68 0.57
CA MET A 121 -6.55 -6.69 1.59
C MET A 121 -5.97 -7.40 2.81
N MET A 122 -4.83 -6.92 3.29
CA MET A 122 -4.20 -7.38 4.54
C MET A 122 -4.01 -6.20 5.48
N THR A 123 -4.58 -6.30 6.66
CA THR A 123 -4.52 -5.22 7.66
C THR A 123 -4.21 -5.78 9.05
N GLY A 124 -3.63 -4.95 9.91
CA GLY A 124 -3.47 -5.21 11.33
C GLY A 124 -4.73 -4.89 12.15
N ASP A 125 -5.78 -4.32 11.53
CA ASP A 125 -7.03 -3.98 12.19
C ASP A 125 -7.84 -5.22 12.56
N SER A 126 -8.80 -5.03 13.47
CA SER A 126 -9.73 -6.09 13.87
C SER A 126 -10.59 -6.56 12.70
N ASP A 127 -11.03 -7.81 12.77
CA ASP A 127 -11.84 -8.45 11.73
C ASP A 127 -13.11 -7.66 11.37
N ARG A 128 -13.75 -7.05 12.36
CA ARG A 128 -14.93 -6.23 12.16
C ARG A 128 -14.67 -5.00 11.29
N ILE A 129 -13.57 -4.27 11.54
CA ILE A 129 -13.16 -3.08 10.77
C ILE A 129 -12.73 -3.53 9.36
N ALA A 130 -11.89 -4.54 9.30
CA ALA A 130 -11.40 -5.10 8.04
C ALA A 130 -12.54 -5.56 7.13
N GLY A 131 -13.53 -6.26 7.66
CA GLY A 131 -14.70 -6.72 6.89
C GLY A 131 -15.56 -5.57 6.37
N ALA A 132 -15.79 -4.52 7.17
CA ALA A 132 -16.54 -3.34 6.74
C ALA A 132 -15.82 -2.60 5.60
N ILE A 133 -14.51 -2.39 5.73
CA ILE A 133 -13.67 -1.76 4.69
C ILE A 133 -13.65 -2.62 3.43
N ALA A 134 -13.40 -3.91 3.56
CA ALA A 134 -13.33 -4.85 2.44
C ALA A 134 -14.63 -4.85 1.60
N GLY A 135 -15.77 -4.84 2.27
CA GLY A 135 -17.08 -4.74 1.63
C GLY A 135 -17.29 -3.42 0.88
N THR A 136 -16.80 -2.31 1.43
CA THR A 136 -16.91 -0.98 0.81
C THR A 136 -15.98 -0.84 -0.39
N VAL A 137 -14.74 -1.31 -0.27
CA VAL A 137 -13.71 -1.19 -1.32
C VAL A 137 -13.94 -2.19 -2.46
N GLY A 138 -14.55 -3.33 -2.16
CA GLY A 138 -14.85 -4.35 -3.15
C GLY A 138 -13.65 -5.25 -3.48
N VAL A 139 -12.79 -5.55 -2.51
CA VAL A 139 -11.76 -6.57 -2.63
C VAL A 139 -12.37 -7.98 -2.66
N ASP A 140 -11.61 -8.96 -3.14
CA ASP A 140 -12.11 -10.33 -3.26
C ASP A 140 -11.94 -11.13 -1.98
N GLU A 141 -10.87 -10.84 -1.23
CA GLU A 141 -10.57 -11.45 0.07
C GLU A 141 -9.94 -10.40 0.99
N TYR A 142 -10.06 -10.62 2.29
CA TYR A 142 -9.33 -9.84 3.26
C TYR A 142 -8.80 -10.72 4.41
N TYR A 143 -7.73 -10.24 5.02
CA TYR A 143 -7.14 -10.83 6.22
C TYR A 143 -6.94 -9.71 7.25
N SER A 144 -7.49 -9.93 8.44
CA SER A 144 -7.42 -9.05 9.59
C SER A 144 -6.33 -9.51 10.57
N GLU A 145 -5.91 -8.61 11.47
CA GLU A 145 -4.95 -8.91 12.55
C GLU A 145 -3.62 -9.51 12.05
N VAL A 146 -3.22 -9.12 10.83
CA VAL A 146 -2.04 -9.68 10.14
C VAL A 146 -0.78 -8.97 10.59
N LEU A 147 0.20 -9.73 11.06
CA LEU A 147 1.54 -9.22 11.38
C LEU A 147 2.34 -8.96 10.09
N PRO A 148 3.33 -8.05 10.12
CA PRO A 148 4.20 -7.77 8.96
C PRO A 148 4.86 -9.02 8.36
N GLU A 149 5.27 -9.96 9.19
CA GLU A 149 5.89 -11.23 8.78
C GLU A 149 4.91 -12.15 8.06
N ASP A 150 3.65 -12.14 8.47
CA ASP A 150 2.59 -12.95 7.85
C ASP A 150 2.25 -12.44 6.45
N LYS A 151 2.30 -11.13 6.23
CA LYS A 151 2.11 -10.54 4.90
C LYS A 151 3.13 -11.08 3.89
N ALA A 152 4.41 -11.14 4.28
CA ALA A 152 5.47 -11.68 3.42
C ALA A 152 5.24 -13.17 3.12
N ARG A 153 4.86 -13.95 4.14
CA ARG A 153 4.56 -15.39 3.98
C ARG A 153 3.37 -15.63 3.04
N PHE A 154 2.33 -14.81 3.15
CA PHE A 154 1.20 -14.86 2.24
C PHE A 154 1.62 -14.61 0.79
N VAL A 155 2.43 -13.58 0.54
CA VAL A 155 2.97 -13.28 -0.80
C VAL A 155 3.76 -14.46 -1.35
N GLU A 156 4.62 -15.09 -0.54
CA GLU A 156 5.39 -16.25 -0.95
C GLU A 156 4.51 -17.46 -1.29
N GLN A 157 3.45 -17.69 -0.52
CA GLN A 157 2.49 -18.78 -0.77
C GLN A 157 1.76 -18.58 -2.11
N GLU A 158 1.29 -17.38 -2.41
CA GLU A 158 0.63 -17.07 -3.69
C GLU A 158 1.60 -17.26 -4.87
N LYS A 159 2.87 -16.87 -4.71
CA LYS A 159 3.91 -17.12 -5.75
C LYS A 159 4.20 -18.61 -5.94
N GLN A 160 4.26 -19.39 -4.85
CA GLN A 160 4.43 -20.86 -4.93
C GLN A 160 3.23 -21.54 -5.60
N ALA A 161 2.04 -20.97 -5.45
CA ALA A 161 0.84 -21.41 -6.17
C ALA A 161 0.85 -21.06 -7.69
N GLY A 162 1.89 -20.34 -8.15
CA GLY A 162 2.08 -19.97 -9.55
C GLY A 162 1.47 -18.61 -9.93
N HIS A 163 0.99 -17.86 -8.98
CA HIS A 163 0.45 -16.52 -9.21
C HIS A 163 1.57 -15.48 -9.34
N LYS A 164 1.31 -14.42 -10.12
CA LYS A 164 2.12 -13.21 -10.15
C LYS A 164 1.55 -12.20 -9.17
N VAL A 165 2.35 -11.80 -8.19
CA VAL A 165 1.91 -10.98 -7.07
C VAL A 165 2.44 -9.56 -7.19
N ILE A 166 1.54 -8.59 -7.14
CA ILE A 166 1.86 -7.18 -6.92
C ILE A 166 1.52 -6.87 -5.46
N MET A 167 2.49 -6.44 -4.69
CA MET A 167 2.30 -5.96 -3.32
C MET A 167 2.30 -4.44 -3.30
N ILE A 168 1.31 -3.85 -2.64
CA ILE A 168 1.19 -2.40 -2.45
C ILE A 168 1.18 -2.12 -0.96
N GLY A 169 2.02 -1.21 -0.49
CA GLY A 169 2.13 -0.87 0.92
C GLY A 169 2.77 0.49 1.18
N ASP A 170 2.87 0.90 2.44
CA ASP A 170 3.49 2.17 2.84
C ASP A 170 5.02 2.11 2.89
N GLY A 171 5.60 0.95 2.77
CA GLY A 171 7.04 0.70 2.68
C GLY A 171 7.76 0.54 4.02
N ILE A 172 7.20 0.94 5.14
CA ILE A 172 7.87 0.83 6.45
C ILE A 172 7.60 -0.55 7.06
N ASN A 173 6.33 -0.86 7.31
CA ASN A 173 5.92 -2.13 7.90
C ASN A 173 5.78 -3.25 6.87
N ASP A 174 5.58 -2.89 5.61
CA ASP A 174 5.35 -3.83 4.50
C ASP A 174 6.63 -4.22 3.75
N SER A 175 7.79 -3.72 4.18
CA SER A 175 9.09 -3.97 3.52
C SER A 175 9.37 -5.44 3.19
N PRO A 176 9.16 -6.40 4.10
CA PRO A 176 9.37 -7.82 3.79
C PRO A 176 8.42 -8.33 2.69
N ALA A 177 7.16 -7.91 2.72
CA ALA A 177 6.16 -8.32 1.73
C ALA A 177 6.39 -7.67 0.35
N LEU A 178 6.80 -6.39 0.33
CA LEU A 178 7.18 -5.69 -0.91
C LEU A 178 8.36 -6.38 -1.60
N SER A 179 9.40 -6.75 -0.84
CA SER A 179 10.56 -7.47 -1.36
C SER A 179 10.24 -8.90 -1.81
N ALA A 180 9.27 -9.57 -1.19
CA ALA A 180 8.88 -10.93 -1.54
C ALA A 180 8.04 -10.98 -2.82
N ALA A 181 7.34 -9.93 -3.19
CA ALA A 181 6.45 -9.87 -4.35
C ALA A 181 7.20 -9.98 -5.69
N ASP A 182 6.47 -10.21 -6.79
CA ASP A 182 7.02 -10.07 -8.14
C ASP A 182 7.18 -8.59 -8.53
N VAL A 183 6.32 -7.74 -7.98
CA VAL A 183 6.42 -6.27 -8.07
C VAL A 183 5.98 -5.67 -6.74
N GLY A 184 6.87 -4.95 -6.09
CA GLY A 184 6.60 -4.15 -4.90
C GLY A 184 6.32 -2.69 -5.26
N ILE A 185 5.18 -2.16 -4.87
CA ILE A 185 4.79 -0.75 -5.07
C ILE A 185 4.65 -0.08 -3.72
N ALA A 186 5.49 0.90 -3.44
CA ALA A 186 5.39 1.72 -2.24
C ALA A 186 4.58 3.00 -2.50
N ILE A 187 3.59 3.25 -1.66
CA ILE A 187 2.83 4.50 -1.63
C ILE A 187 3.34 5.32 -0.45
N SER A 188 4.13 6.35 -0.71
CA SER A 188 4.77 7.10 0.38
C SER A 188 5.12 8.54 0.02
N GLU A 189 4.83 9.46 0.94
CA GLU A 189 5.28 10.85 0.89
C GLU A 189 6.76 11.02 1.31
N GLY A 190 7.67 10.15 0.88
CA GLY A 190 9.10 10.41 1.03
C GLY A 190 9.87 9.53 2.02
N ALA A 191 9.34 8.41 2.47
CA ALA A 191 10.13 7.46 3.22
C ALA A 191 11.28 6.92 2.36
N GLN A 192 12.51 7.31 2.69
CA GLN A 192 13.71 6.89 1.97
C GLN A 192 13.83 5.37 1.89
N ILE A 193 13.41 4.67 2.95
CA ILE A 193 13.40 3.20 3.04
C ILE A 193 12.47 2.58 2.00
N ALA A 194 11.30 3.16 1.74
CA ALA A 194 10.36 2.65 0.73
C ALA A 194 10.96 2.68 -0.68
N ARG A 195 11.76 3.71 -0.99
CA ARG A 195 12.44 3.85 -2.29
C ARG A 195 13.56 2.86 -2.52
N GLU A 196 14.15 2.33 -1.46
CA GLU A 196 15.26 1.37 -1.55
C GLU A 196 14.76 -0.07 -1.71
N ILE A 197 13.51 -0.36 -1.31
CA ILE A 197 12.97 -1.72 -1.23
C ILE A 197 11.94 -2.00 -2.31
N ALA A 198 11.13 -0.99 -2.70
CA ALA A 198 10.09 -1.16 -3.71
C ALA A 198 10.63 -1.00 -5.13
N ASP A 199 10.08 -1.79 -6.07
CA ASP A 199 10.39 -1.66 -7.51
C ASP A 199 9.82 -0.36 -8.09
N VAL A 200 8.69 0.11 -7.54
CA VAL A 200 8.00 1.35 -7.95
C VAL A 200 7.60 2.14 -6.71
N THR A 201 7.75 3.45 -6.77
CA THR A 201 7.25 4.37 -5.73
C THR A 201 6.24 5.32 -6.36
N ILE A 202 5.09 5.45 -5.73
CA ILE A 202 3.97 6.31 -6.14
C ILE A 202 3.74 7.37 -5.06
N GLY A 203 3.31 8.57 -5.47
CA GLY A 203 2.90 9.62 -4.55
C GLY A 203 1.73 9.17 -3.65
N ALA A 204 1.76 9.57 -2.37
CA ALA A 204 0.79 9.08 -1.38
C ALA A 204 -0.63 9.67 -1.55
N ASP A 205 -0.77 10.72 -2.35
CA ASP A 205 -1.98 11.51 -2.47
C ASP A 205 -2.93 11.07 -3.59
N ASN A 206 -2.51 10.10 -4.44
CA ASN A 206 -3.32 9.68 -5.59
C ASN A 206 -3.22 8.18 -5.90
N LEU A 207 -4.20 7.40 -5.48
CA LEU A 207 -4.27 5.96 -5.78
C LEU A 207 -4.52 5.64 -7.26
N TYR A 208 -5.06 6.57 -8.04
CA TYR A 208 -5.27 6.35 -9.48
C TYR A 208 -3.95 6.09 -10.22
N GLU A 209 -2.82 6.54 -9.69
CA GLU A 209 -1.50 6.26 -10.28
C GLU A 209 -1.21 4.76 -10.37
N VAL A 210 -1.74 3.94 -9.45
CA VAL A 210 -1.62 2.47 -9.50
C VAL A 210 -2.35 1.91 -10.73
N ALA A 211 -3.56 2.39 -10.99
CA ALA A 211 -4.33 1.97 -12.17
C ALA A 211 -3.66 2.45 -13.45
N THR A 212 -3.17 3.69 -13.48
CA THR A 212 -2.42 4.26 -14.61
C THR A 212 -1.14 3.47 -14.89
N LEU A 213 -0.40 3.07 -13.87
CA LEU A 213 0.78 2.21 -14.02
C LEU A 213 0.42 0.87 -14.65
N LYS A 214 -0.67 0.24 -14.22
CA LYS A 214 -1.15 -1.02 -14.78
C LYS A 214 -1.59 -0.87 -16.25
N GLU A 215 -2.30 0.18 -16.59
CA GLU A 215 -2.70 0.48 -17.96
C GLU A 215 -1.49 0.73 -18.86
N LEU A 216 -0.52 1.53 -18.39
CA LEU A 216 0.74 1.78 -19.07
C LEU A 216 1.49 0.47 -19.37
N SER A 217 1.58 -0.40 -18.36
CA SER A 217 2.22 -1.72 -18.49
C SER A 217 1.51 -2.59 -19.54
N ASN A 218 0.18 -2.66 -19.52
CA ASN A 218 -0.60 -3.41 -20.50
C ASN A 218 -0.38 -2.87 -21.93
N SER A 219 -0.41 -1.55 -22.09
CA SER A 219 -0.19 -0.87 -23.38
C SER A 219 1.22 -1.09 -23.91
N LEU A 220 2.23 -1.06 -23.02
CA LEU A 220 3.61 -1.36 -23.34
C LEU A 220 3.77 -2.80 -23.85
N MET A 221 3.23 -3.75 -23.11
CA MET A 221 3.30 -5.17 -23.49
C MET A 221 2.57 -5.45 -24.81
N ALA A 222 1.43 -4.83 -25.04
CA ALA A 222 0.71 -4.93 -26.32
C ALA A 222 1.57 -4.39 -27.49
N ARG A 223 2.26 -3.24 -27.28
CA ARG A 223 3.19 -2.66 -28.26
C ARG A 223 4.37 -3.57 -28.53
N ILE A 224 5.00 -4.12 -27.50
CA ILE A 224 6.12 -5.06 -27.61
C ILE A 224 5.70 -6.28 -28.43
N HIS A 225 4.59 -6.91 -28.11
CA HIS A 225 4.10 -8.08 -28.84
C HIS A 225 3.76 -7.76 -30.29
N LYS A 226 3.18 -6.60 -30.56
CA LYS A 226 2.87 -6.14 -31.93
C LYS A 226 4.15 -5.93 -32.74
N ASN A 227 5.14 -5.25 -32.17
CA ASN A 227 6.42 -5.01 -32.82
C ASN A 227 7.16 -6.32 -33.07
N TYR A 228 7.20 -7.22 -32.08
CA TYR A 228 7.82 -8.53 -32.23
C TYR A 228 7.20 -9.31 -33.39
N ARG A 229 5.86 -9.43 -33.45
CA ARG A 229 5.19 -10.10 -34.57
C ARG A 229 5.47 -9.45 -35.90
N MET A 230 5.57 -8.11 -35.98
CA MET A 230 5.91 -7.38 -37.20
C MET A 230 7.34 -7.68 -37.65
N ILE A 231 8.33 -7.63 -36.73
CA ILE A 231 9.73 -7.90 -37.00
C ILE A 231 9.91 -9.33 -37.53
N VAL A 232 9.34 -10.31 -36.82
CA VAL A 232 9.42 -11.72 -37.23
C VAL A 232 8.76 -11.94 -38.59
N GLY A 233 7.58 -11.38 -38.81
CA GLY A 233 6.85 -11.52 -40.08
C GLY A 233 7.58 -10.93 -41.26
N ILE A 234 8.11 -9.70 -41.15
CA ILE A 234 8.89 -9.05 -42.22
C ILE A 234 10.16 -9.85 -42.49
N ASN A 235 10.92 -10.22 -41.48
CA ASN A 235 12.19 -10.94 -41.67
C ASN A 235 11.95 -12.32 -42.29
N THR A 236 10.94 -13.08 -41.86
CA THR A 236 10.58 -14.36 -42.45
C THR A 236 10.18 -14.18 -43.90
N GLY A 237 9.38 -13.17 -44.21
CA GLY A 237 9.01 -12.85 -45.60
C GLY A 237 10.23 -12.53 -46.49
N LEU A 238 11.14 -11.70 -46.00
CA LEU A 238 12.38 -11.35 -46.74
C LEU A 238 13.27 -12.59 -46.99
N ILE A 239 13.37 -13.48 -46.00
CA ILE A 239 14.15 -14.73 -46.16
C ILE A 239 13.49 -15.61 -47.23
N ILE A 240 12.20 -15.81 -47.21
CA ILE A 240 11.47 -16.62 -48.19
C ILE A 240 11.66 -16.06 -49.60
N LEU A 241 11.49 -14.74 -49.78
CA LEU A 241 11.65 -14.05 -51.05
C LEU A 241 13.11 -14.12 -51.58
N GLY A 242 14.09 -14.03 -50.67
CA GLY A 242 15.49 -14.20 -50.98
C GLY A 242 15.86 -15.61 -51.44
N VAL A 243 15.39 -16.64 -50.70
CA VAL A 243 15.61 -18.04 -51.04
C VAL A 243 14.92 -18.41 -52.37
N ALA A 244 13.73 -17.87 -52.64
CA ALA A 244 13.06 -18.04 -53.91
C ALA A 244 13.71 -17.28 -55.09
N GLY A 245 14.76 -16.51 -54.84
CA GLY A 245 15.45 -15.73 -55.88
C GLY A 245 14.66 -14.52 -56.40
N ILE A 246 13.59 -14.11 -55.72
CA ILE A 246 12.71 -13.00 -56.12
C ILE A 246 13.36 -11.65 -55.85
N ILE A 247 14.07 -11.54 -54.75
CA ILE A 247 14.79 -10.30 -54.36
C ILE A 247 16.27 -10.56 -54.13
N PRO A 248 17.16 -9.63 -54.60
CA PRO A 248 18.58 -9.74 -54.35
C PRO A 248 18.93 -9.44 -52.88
N PRO A 249 20.04 -9.99 -52.36
CA PRO A 249 20.47 -9.81 -50.97
C PRO A 249 20.60 -8.34 -50.55
N THR A 250 21.05 -7.46 -51.43
CA THR A 250 21.18 -6.03 -51.17
C THR A 250 19.81 -5.36 -50.90
N THR A 251 18.79 -5.71 -51.69
CA THR A 251 17.45 -5.21 -51.53
C THR A 251 16.81 -5.76 -50.22
N SER A 252 17.05 -7.05 -49.92
CA SER A 252 16.59 -7.66 -48.67
C SER A 252 17.21 -6.94 -47.47
N ALA A 253 18.51 -6.65 -47.48
CA ALA A 253 19.20 -5.91 -46.42
C ALA A 253 18.64 -4.47 -46.25
N LEU A 254 18.39 -3.78 -47.37
CA LEU A 254 17.81 -2.44 -47.35
C LEU A 254 16.42 -2.44 -46.72
N LEU A 255 15.55 -3.37 -47.13
CA LEU A 255 14.18 -3.49 -46.61
C LEU A 255 14.20 -3.85 -45.12
N HIS A 256 15.09 -4.76 -44.69
CA HIS A 256 15.26 -5.09 -43.27
C HIS A 256 15.62 -3.86 -42.43
N ASN A 257 16.65 -3.11 -42.85
CA ASN A 257 17.09 -1.92 -42.08
C ASN A 257 16.00 -0.84 -42.06
N THR A 258 15.33 -0.60 -43.19
CA THR A 258 14.25 0.38 -43.29
C THR A 258 13.08 -0.01 -42.44
N SER A 259 12.69 -1.29 -42.42
CA SER A 259 11.59 -1.77 -41.57
C SER A 259 11.89 -1.65 -40.07
N THR A 260 13.13 -1.93 -39.69
CA THR A 260 13.58 -1.78 -38.31
C THR A 260 13.52 -0.32 -37.88
N LEU A 261 14.02 0.61 -38.69
CA LEU A 261 13.96 2.04 -38.41
C LEU A 261 12.50 2.52 -38.30
N TRP A 262 11.63 2.09 -39.22
CA TRP A 262 10.21 2.44 -39.20
C TRP A 262 9.50 1.94 -37.95
N ILE A 263 9.73 0.68 -37.53
CA ILE A 263 9.15 0.12 -36.30
C ILE A 263 9.65 0.88 -35.10
N SER A 264 10.95 1.19 -35.03
CA SER A 264 11.54 1.96 -33.93
C SER A 264 10.91 3.35 -33.81
N THR A 265 10.84 4.09 -34.92
CA THR A 265 10.23 5.43 -34.95
C THR A 265 8.74 5.39 -34.53
N LYS A 266 7.98 4.39 -35.01
CA LYS A 266 6.60 4.20 -34.62
C LYS A 266 6.44 3.91 -33.13
N SER A 267 7.43 3.24 -32.53
CA SER A 267 7.43 2.88 -31.10
C SER A 267 7.70 4.07 -30.18
N MET A 268 8.16 5.20 -30.69
CA MET A 268 8.39 6.44 -29.93
C MET A 268 7.11 7.22 -29.61
N LYS A 269 5.96 6.82 -30.17
CA LYS A 269 4.67 7.45 -29.84
C LYS A 269 4.26 7.15 -28.40
N ASN A 270 3.52 8.06 -27.78
CA ASN A 270 2.98 7.88 -26.44
C ASN A 270 2.20 6.57 -26.32
N LEU A 271 2.23 5.97 -25.15
CA LEU A 271 1.52 4.73 -24.83
C LEU A 271 0.10 4.99 -24.36
N LEU A 272 -0.09 6.07 -23.63
CA LEU A 272 -1.40 6.54 -23.17
C LEU A 272 -1.77 7.76 -24.04
N ASP A 273 -3.02 7.83 -24.46
CA ASP A 273 -3.56 9.03 -25.10
C ASP A 273 -3.62 10.13 -24.03
N LYS A 274 -3.12 11.32 -24.37
CA LYS A 274 -3.23 12.49 -23.51
C LYS A 274 -4.68 12.98 -23.56
N GLU A 275 -5.55 12.33 -22.84
CA GLU A 275 -6.81 12.93 -22.41
C GLU A 275 -6.93 12.73 -20.92
N GLU A 276 -6.95 13.87 -20.21
CA GLU A 276 -7.27 14.06 -18.80
C GLU A 276 -6.15 13.74 -17.77
N VAL A 277 -5.28 14.72 -17.59
CA VAL A 277 -4.74 15.08 -16.28
C VAL A 277 -5.31 16.44 -15.90
#